data_7042b5b960367bc3e56528b29bc7c3bd
#
_entry.id   7042b5b960367bc3e56528b29bc7c3bd
#
_cell.length_a   1.000
_cell.length_b   1.000
_cell.length_c   1.000
_cell.angle_alpha   90.00
_cell.angle_beta   90.00
_cell.angle_gamma   90.00
#
_symmetry.space_group_name_H-M   'P 1'
#
loop_
_entity.id
_entity.type
_entity.pdbx_description
1 polymer ?
#
loop_
_entity_poly.entity_id
_entity_poly.type
_entity_poly.pdbx_seq_one_letter_code
_entity_poly.pdbx_strand_id
1 'polypeptide(L)'
;MDEHLATVEAVVEIPKGSRNKYEFDHATGTMRLDRVLFSSVHYPTDYGFILGTQAADGDPLDVLILVEEPTFPGCHVTIRPIGVLRMRDEQGADEKILGVPVADPRFEGIDDISALQPHWLVEIEYFFATYKALEGKESVLEGWRGVAEAHATLQKYQVP
;
A
#
# COMPACT_ATOMS: atom_id res chain seq x y z
N MET A 1 14.79 -10.66 14.99
CA MET A 1 14.41 -10.66 13.58
C MET A 1 15.63 -10.30 12.75
N ASP A 2 15.85 -11.05 11.72
CA ASP A 2 16.98 -10.80 10.83
C ASP A 2 16.78 -9.46 10.13
N GLU A 3 17.78 -8.57 10.18
CA GLU A 3 17.71 -7.26 9.54
C GLU A 3 17.43 -7.35 8.04
N HIS A 4 17.77 -8.47 7.42
CA HIS A 4 17.51 -8.71 5.99
C HIS A 4 16.02 -8.86 5.66
N LEU A 5 15.18 -9.17 6.65
CA LEU A 5 13.73 -9.22 6.48
C LEU A 5 13.06 -7.88 6.78
N ALA A 6 13.85 -6.88 7.22
CA ALA A 6 13.34 -5.57 7.59
C ALA A 6 12.95 -4.71 6.38
N THR A 7 13.35 -5.10 5.16
CA THR A 7 13.06 -4.33 3.95
C THR A 7 12.50 -5.22 2.85
N VAL A 8 11.66 -4.64 1.99
CA VAL A 8 11.13 -5.28 0.80
C VAL A 8 11.15 -4.30 -0.36
N GLU A 9 11.10 -4.82 -1.58
CA GLU A 9 11.08 -4.02 -2.80
C GLU A 9 9.65 -3.84 -3.28
N ALA A 10 9.25 -2.58 -3.47
CA ALA A 10 7.93 -2.21 -3.94
C ALA A 10 8.02 -1.56 -5.31
N VAL A 11 6.94 -1.67 -6.09
CA VAL A 11 6.77 -0.97 -7.36
C VAL A 11 5.56 -0.06 -7.24
N VAL A 12 5.74 1.22 -7.50
CA VAL A 12 4.67 2.21 -7.42
C VAL A 12 3.80 2.11 -8.67
N GLU A 13 2.48 2.06 -8.45
CA GLU A 13 1.50 2.15 -9.52
C GLU A 13 0.85 3.53 -9.54
N ILE A 14 0.54 4.08 -8.35
CA ILE A 14 -0.22 5.33 -8.22
C ILE A 14 0.54 6.26 -7.28
N PRO A 15 0.96 7.44 -7.76
CA PRO A 15 1.64 8.39 -6.90
C PRO A 15 0.68 9.12 -5.97
N LYS A 16 1.17 9.53 -4.82
CA LYS A 16 0.46 10.39 -3.85
C LYS A 16 -0.14 11.61 -4.55
N GLY A 17 -1.39 11.91 -4.24
CA GLY A 17 -2.09 13.06 -4.80
C GLY A 17 -2.84 12.77 -6.10
N SER A 18 -2.69 11.58 -6.65
CA SER A 18 -3.35 11.20 -7.90
C SER A 18 -4.82 10.85 -7.68
N ARG A 19 -5.67 11.26 -8.62
CA ARG A 19 -7.03 10.74 -8.79
C ARG A 19 -7.08 9.69 -9.88
N ASN A 20 -6.04 9.58 -10.67
CA ASN A 20 -5.93 8.51 -11.67
C ASN A 20 -5.51 7.24 -10.98
N LYS A 21 -6.27 6.18 -11.19
CA LYS A 21 -5.91 4.84 -10.73
C LYS A 21 -5.19 4.13 -11.85
N TYR A 22 -3.87 4.04 -11.72
CA TYR A 22 -3.03 3.30 -12.64
C TYR A 22 -2.86 1.86 -12.16
N GLU A 23 -2.71 0.96 -13.09
CA GLU A 23 -2.50 -0.46 -12.81
C GLU A 23 -1.40 -1.00 -13.71
N PHE A 24 -0.49 -1.75 -13.13
CA PHE A 24 0.55 -2.44 -13.88
C PHE A 24 -0.05 -3.70 -14.53
N ASP A 25 0.04 -3.77 -15.85
CA ASP A 25 -0.40 -4.93 -16.60
C ASP A 25 0.76 -5.93 -16.68
N HIS A 26 0.69 -6.98 -15.87
CA HIS A 26 1.75 -7.99 -15.78
C HIS A 26 1.91 -8.80 -17.08
N ALA A 27 0.86 -8.88 -17.90
CA ALA A 27 0.91 -9.60 -19.17
C ALA A 27 1.70 -8.85 -20.24
N THR A 28 1.61 -7.51 -20.25
CA THR A 28 2.25 -6.68 -21.28
C THR A 28 3.43 -5.90 -20.76
N GLY A 29 3.63 -5.83 -19.44
CA GLY A 29 4.69 -5.04 -18.83
C GLY A 29 4.47 -3.53 -18.93
N THR A 30 3.22 -3.08 -19.08
CA THR A 30 2.89 -1.67 -19.25
C THR A 30 2.05 -1.13 -18.10
N MET A 31 2.16 0.18 -17.88
CA MET A 31 1.25 0.90 -16.97
C MET A 31 0.02 1.31 -17.74
N ARG A 32 -1.15 1.06 -17.18
CA ARG A 32 -2.43 1.42 -17.79
C ARG A 32 -3.25 2.28 -16.85
N LEU A 33 -4.01 3.21 -17.41
CA LEU A 33 -5.04 3.91 -16.65
C LEU A 33 -6.25 2.98 -16.52
N ASP A 34 -6.50 2.47 -15.29
CA ASP A 34 -7.68 1.66 -15.02
C ASP A 34 -8.92 2.55 -15.01
N ARG A 35 -8.91 3.57 -14.19
CA ARG A 35 -9.98 4.57 -14.15
C ARG A 35 -9.54 5.82 -13.39
N VAL A 36 -10.32 6.89 -13.55
CA VAL A 36 -10.21 8.09 -12.71
C VAL A 36 -11.20 7.90 -11.56
N LEU A 37 -10.78 8.18 -10.33
CA LEU A 37 -11.68 8.09 -9.18
C LEU A 37 -12.92 8.95 -9.39
N PHE A 38 -14.08 8.44 -8.99
CA PHE A 38 -15.37 9.09 -9.24
C PHE A 38 -15.65 10.25 -8.29
N SER A 39 -14.86 10.38 -7.23
CA SER A 39 -14.98 11.46 -6.24
C SER A 39 -13.77 12.38 -6.29
N SER A 40 -13.81 13.45 -5.50
CA SER A 40 -12.72 14.42 -5.44
C SER A 40 -11.54 13.96 -4.56
N VAL A 41 -11.61 12.78 -3.97
CA VAL A 41 -10.52 12.24 -3.16
C VAL A 41 -9.31 11.89 -4.03
N HIS A 42 -8.14 11.90 -3.43
CA HIS A 42 -6.92 11.48 -4.09
C HIS A 42 -6.13 10.55 -3.17
N TYR A 43 -5.22 9.78 -3.74
CA TYR A 43 -4.41 8.84 -2.96
C TYR A 43 -3.59 9.58 -1.92
N PRO A 44 -3.66 9.17 -0.64
CA PRO A 44 -2.93 9.86 0.44
C PRO A 44 -1.46 9.49 0.54
N THR A 45 -1.06 8.42 -0.14
CA THR A 45 0.31 7.89 -0.17
C THR A 45 0.63 7.44 -1.58
N ASP A 46 1.89 7.14 -1.86
CA ASP A 46 2.18 6.31 -3.01
C ASP A 46 1.56 4.92 -2.77
N TYR A 47 1.13 4.28 -3.84
CA TYR A 47 0.42 3.01 -3.78
C TYR A 47 0.97 2.08 -4.86
N GLY A 48 1.14 0.81 -4.52
CA GLY A 48 1.62 -0.14 -5.49
C GLY A 48 1.60 -1.57 -4.96
N PHE A 49 2.59 -2.35 -5.33
CA PHE A 49 2.67 -3.76 -4.94
C PHE A 49 4.09 -4.15 -4.54
N ILE A 50 4.19 -5.26 -3.83
CA ILE A 50 5.46 -5.79 -3.34
C ILE A 50 5.90 -6.95 -4.23
N LEU A 51 7.12 -6.88 -4.75
CA LEU A 51 7.70 -7.95 -5.56
C LEU A 51 7.88 -9.21 -4.73
N GLY A 52 7.73 -10.37 -5.37
CA GLY A 52 7.89 -11.65 -4.72
C GLY A 52 6.74 -12.07 -3.82
N THR A 53 5.57 -11.47 -4.00
CA THR A 53 4.37 -11.78 -3.23
C THR A 53 3.20 -12.12 -4.14
N GLN A 54 2.23 -12.88 -3.60
CA GLN A 54 0.95 -13.15 -4.26
C GLN A 54 -0.12 -13.25 -3.17
N ALA A 55 -1.07 -12.32 -3.21
CA ALA A 55 -2.18 -12.28 -2.27
C ALA A 55 -3.27 -13.29 -2.64
N ALA A 56 -4.31 -13.37 -1.81
CA ALA A 56 -5.38 -14.35 -1.97
C ALA A 56 -6.15 -14.20 -3.30
N ASP A 57 -6.19 -13.00 -3.87
CA ASP A 57 -6.84 -12.72 -5.15
C ASP A 57 -5.98 -13.07 -6.37
N GLY A 58 -4.76 -13.55 -6.17
CA GLY A 58 -3.82 -13.91 -7.23
C GLY A 58 -2.90 -12.78 -7.67
N ASP A 59 -3.15 -11.55 -7.27
CA ASP A 59 -2.31 -10.40 -7.56
C ASP A 59 -1.22 -10.23 -6.50
N PRO A 60 -0.12 -9.53 -6.79
CA PRO A 60 0.86 -9.18 -5.76
C PRO A 60 0.22 -8.44 -4.58
N LEU A 61 0.82 -8.56 -3.42
CA LEU A 61 0.36 -7.89 -2.21
C LEU A 61 0.47 -6.37 -2.34
N ASP A 62 -0.60 -5.67 -2.01
CA ASP A 62 -0.65 -4.20 -2.08
C ASP A 62 0.21 -3.54 -1.00
N VAL A 63 0.74 -2.37 -1.32
CA VAL A 63 1.56 -1.58 -0.41
C VAL A 63 1.21 -0.10 -0.49
N LEU A 64 1.20 0.54 0.68
CA LEU A 64 1.09 1.98 0.86
C LEU A 64 2.47 2.47 1.28
N ILE A 65 3.00 3.45 0.56
CA ILE A 65 4.32 3.99 0.84
C ILE A 65 4.18 5.44 1.28
N LEU A 66 4.53 5.70 2.54
CA LEU A 66 4.52 7.07 3.05
C LEU A 66 5.63 7.86 2.37
N VAL A 67 5.24 8.92 1.68
CA VAL A 67 6.19 9.83 1.04
C VAL A 67 5.75 11.26 1.30
N GLU A 68 6.69 12.18 1.40
CA GLU A 68 6.38 13.61 1.40
C GLU A 68 6.19 14.08 -0.03
N GLU A 69 7.06 13.67 -0.93
CA GLU A 69 6.98 13.97 -2.34
C GLU A 69 6.62 12.70 -3.13
N PRO A 70 5.60 12.76 -4.00
CA PRO A 70 5.22 11.58 -4.78
C PRO A 70 6.34 11.13 -5.71
N THR A 71 6.46 9.82 -5.90
CA THR A 71 7.31 9.26 -6.93
C THR A 71 6.53 9.19 -8.24
N PHE A 72 6.73 8.18 -9.05
CA PHE A 72 6.07 8.06 -10.37
C PHE A 72 5.68 6.61 -10.64
N PRO A 73 4.70 6.37 -11.52
CA PRO A 73 4.30 5.00 -11.87
C PRO A 73 5.46 4.21 -12.48
N GLY A 74 5.72 3.04 -11.90
CA GLY A 74 6.84 2.18 -12.29
C GLY A 74 8.08 2.35 -11.43
N CYS A 75 8.12 3.31 -10.53
CA CYS A 75 9.27 3.52 -9.65
C CYS A 75 9.43 2.35 -8.68
N HIS A 76 10.64 1.82 -8.59
CA HIS A 76 11.00 0.82 -7.59
C HIS A 76 11.48 1.53 -6.32
N VAL A 77 10.93 1.13 -5.18
CA VAL A 77 11.26 1.73 -3.88
C VAL A 77 11.54 0.63 -2.89
N THR A 78 12.70 0.71 -2.25
CA THR A 78 12.99 -0.17 -1.10
C THR A 78 12.31 0.43 0.12
N ILE A 79 11.45 -0.34 0.77
CA ILE A 79 10.69 0.11 1.92
C ILE A 79 10.98 -0.72 3.17
N ARG A 80 10.77 -0.11 4.33
CA ARG A 80 10.70 -0.81 5.60
C ARG A 80 9.23 -0.90 5.99
N PRO A 81 8.65 -2.12 6.07
CA PRO A 81 7.28 -2.29 6.53
C PRO A 81 7.15 -1.87 8.00
N ILE A 82 6.05 -1.17 8.32
CA ILE A 82 5.80 -0.71 9.69
C ILE A 82 4.42 -1.10 10.21
N GLY A 83 3.54 -1.55 9.33
CA GLY A 83 2.20 -1.96 9.71
C GLY A 83 1.43 -2.53 8.53
N VAL A 84 0.18 -2.90 8.80
CA VAL A 84 -0.74 -3.42 7.79
C VAL A 84 -2.15 -2.93 8.07
N LEU A 85 -2.82 -2.47 7.01
CA LEU A 85 -4.24 -2.14 7.07
C LEU A 85 -5.03 -3.37 6.62
N ARG A 86 -5.90 -3.86 7.47
CA ARG A 86 -6.79 -4.97 7.14
C ARG A 86 -8.13 -4.43 6.69
N MET A 87 -8.55 -4.88 5.53
CA MET A 87 -9.85 -4.53 4.97
C MET A 87 -10.37 -5.67 4.12
N ARG A 88 -11.63 -5.60 3.76
CA ARG A 88 -12.29 -6.54 2.86
C ARG A 88 -13.17 -5.79 1.88
N ASP A 89 -13.27 -6.33 0.69
CA ASP A 89 -14.20 -5.87 -0.33
C ASP A 89 -15.05 -7.05 -0.84
N GLU A 90 -15.73 -6.85 -1.96
CA GLU A 90 -16.58 -7.87 -2.57
C GLU A 90 -15.83 -9.15 -2.97
N GLN A 91 -14.51 -9.07 -3.09
CA GLN A 91 -13.67 -10.22 -3.48
C GLN A 91 -13.02 -10.92 -2.29
N GLY A 92 -13.19 -10.38 -1.07
CA GLY A 92 -12.64 -10.96 0.15
C GLY A 92 -11.59 -10.09 0.82
N ALA A 93 -10.64 -10.74 1.50
CA ALA A 93 -9.58 -10.04 2.23
C ALA A 93 -8.69 -9.22 1.28
N ASP A 94 -8.41 -8.00 1.67
CA ASP A 94 -7.58 -7.05 0.91
C ASP A 94 -6.67 -6.35 1.90
N GLU A 95 -5.54 -6.98 2.20
CA GLU A 95 -4.58 -6.46 3.15
C GLU A 95 -3.58 -5.55 2.45
N LYS A 96 -3.22 -4.44 3.09
CA LYS A 96 -2.29 -3.46 2.51
C LYS A 96 -1.17 -3.18 3.50
N ILE A 97 0.04 -3.49 3.09
CA ILE A 97 1.22 -3.17 3.89
C ILE A 97 1.43 -1.65 3.88
N LEU A 98 1.79 -1.10 5.03
CA LEU A 98 2.25 0.27 5.13
C LEU A 98 3.75 0.26 5.36
N GLY A 99 4.48 0.99 4.53
CA GLY A 99 5.92 1.08 4.65
C GLY A 99 6.44 2.50 4.46
N VAL A 100 7.70 2.68 4.83
CA VAL A 100 8.41 3.94 4.67
C VAL A 100 9.61 3.72 3.76
N PRO A 101 9.94 4.68 2.88
CA PRO A 101 11.12 4.53 2.02
C PRO A 101 12.40 4.59 2.87
N VAL A 102 13.25 3.59 2.68
CA VAL A 102 14.52 3.51 3.41
C VAL A 102 15.44 4.66 3.02
N ALA A 103 15.28 5.18 1.81
CA ALA A 103 16.11 6.28 1.31
C ALA A 103 15.73 7.66 1.86
N ASP A 104 14.61 7.79 2.58
CA ASP A 104 14.19 9.07 3.14
C ASP A 104 14.59 9.17 4.62
N PRO A 105 15.56 10.06 4.96
CA PRO A 105 16.00 10.21 6.35
C PRO A 105 14.92 10.73 7.29
N ARG A 106 13.83 11.31 6.78
CA ARG A 106 12.74 11.82 7.61
C ARG A 106 11.96 10.70 8.28
N PHE A 107 12.03 9.50 7.74
CA PHE A 107 11.39 8.32 8.30
C PHE A 107 12.35 7.41 9.08
N GLU A 108 13.58 7.86 9.27
CA GLU A 108 14.53 7.13 10.10
C GLU A 108 14.00 7.05 11.54
N GLY A 109 14.12 5.86 12.15
CA GLY A 109 13.60 5.64 13.49
C GLY A 109 12.12 5.30 13.56
N ILE A 110 11.40 5.30 12.43
CA ILE A 110 10.01 4.88 12.38
C ILE A 110 10.00 3.40 12.00
N ASP A 111 9.80 2.54 13.00
CA ASP A 111 9.86 1.08 12.83
C ASP A 111 8.50 0.42 13.06
N ASP A 112 7.50 1.17 13.52
CA ASP A 112 6.15 0.70 13.78
C ASP A 112 5.16 1.84 13.60
N ILE A 113 3.89 1.52 13.33
CA ILE A 113 2.85 2.56 13.19
C ILE A 113 2.67 3.40 14.45
N SER A 114 3.03 2.88 15.61
CA SER A 114 2.96 3.63 16.88
C SER A 114 3.91 4.84 16.91
N ALA A 115 4.92 4.86 16.04
CA ALA A 115 5.85 5.98 15.94
C ALA A 115 5.38 7.07 14.96
N LEU A 116 4.30 6.82 14.23
CA LEU A 116 3.73 7.80 13.30
C LEU A 116 2.87 8.81 14.03
N GLN A 117 2.79 10.01 13.44
CA GLN A 117 1.74 10.95 13.80
C GLN A 117 0.39 10.29 13.47
N PRO A 118 -0.54 10.15 14.46
CA PRO A 118 -1.73 9.30 14.28
C PRO A 118 -2.65 9.71 13.12
N HIS A 119 -2.63 10.97 12.73
CA HIS A 119 -3.54 11.46 11.68
C HIS A 119 -3.24 10.83 10.31
N TRP A 120 -2.01 10.39 10.06
CA TRP A 120 -1.69 9.64 8.85
C TRP A 120 -2.58 8.40 8.71
N LEU A 121 -2.75 7.67 9.80
CA LEU A 121 -3.56 6.45 9.80
C LEU A 121 -5.03 6.76 9.60
N VAL A 122 -5.51 7.86 10.17
CA VAL A 122 -6.90 8.32 10.04
C VAL A 122 -7.20 8.67 8.57
N GLU A 123 -6.32 9.44 7.93
CA GLU A 123 -6.50 9.84 6.53
C GLU A 123 -6.52 8.65 5.58
N ILE A 124 -5.60 7.71 5.78
CA ILE A 124 -5.51 6.51 4.95
C ILE A 124 -6.78 5.67 5.09
N GLU A 125 -7.23 5.44 6.32
CA GLU A 125 -8.48 4.71 6.55
C GLU A 125 -9.66 5.39 5.87
N TYR A 126 -9.79 6.69 6.03
CA TYR A 126 -10.89 7.45 5.44
C TYR A 126 -10.88 7.34 3.91
N PHE A 127 -9.71 7.43 3.30
CA PHE A 127 -9.59 7.28 1.85
C PHE A 127 -10.13 5.91 1.41
N PHE A 128 -9.67 4.82 2.01
CA PHE A 128 -10.10 3.49 1.60
C PHE A 128 -11.55 3.17 1.98
N ALA A 129 -12.10 3.84 2.99
CA ALA A 129 -13.50 3.72 3.33
C ALA A 129 -14.42 4.36 2.29
N THR A 130 -13.95 5.38 1.57
CA THR A 130 -14.82 6.23 0.75
C THR A 130 -14.47 6.25 -0.74
N TYR A 131 -13.29 5.80 -1.16
CA TYR A 131 -12.82 6.03 -2.53
C TYR A 131 -13.66 5.33 -3.61
N LYS A 132 -14.39 4.27 -3.27
CA LYS A 132 -15.29 3.54 -4.18
C LYS A 132 -16.77 3.87 -3.96
N ALA A 133 -17.09 4.76 -3.03
CA ALA A 133 -18.48 4.99 -2.64
C ALA A 133 -19.36 5.46 -3.82
N LEU A 134 -18.86 6.37 -4.65
CA LEU A 134 -19.59 6.86 -5.83
C LEU A 134 -19.64 5.84 -6.97
N GLU A 135 -18.87 4.78 -6.89
CA GLU A 135 -18.93 3.64 -7.81
C GLU A 135 -19.98 2.60 -7.36
N GLY A 136 -20.65 2.86 -6.23
CA GLY A 136 -21.63 1.93 -5.68
C GLY A 136 -21.02 0.72 -5.00
N LYS A 137 -19.75 0.78 -4.63
CA LYS A 137 -19.03 -0.33 -3.99
C LYS A 137 -18.70 0.03 -2.54
N GLU A 138 -18.69 -1.00 -1.69
CA GLU A 138 -18.34 -0.86 -0.29
C GLU A 138 -17.04 -1.56 0.02
N SER A 139 -16.27 -0.98 0.94
CA SER A 139 -15.10 -1.60 1.53
C SER A 139 -15.29 -1.63 3.04
N VAL A 140 -14.98 -2.76 3.67
CA VAL A 140 -15.07 -2.91 5.12
C VAL A 140 -13.66 -2.83 5.70
N LEU A 141 -13.42 -1.84 6.53
CA LEU A 141 -12.13 -1.68 7.20
C LEU A 141 -12.13 -2.44 8.51
N GLU A 142 -11.10 -3.25 8.71
CA GLU A 142 -10.91 -4.03 9.92
C GLU A 142 -9.82 -3.43 10.83
N GLY A 143 -9.19 -2.35 10.39
CA GLY A 143 -8.26 -1.55 11.17
C GLY A 143 -6.79 -1.87 10.95
N TRP A 144 -5.99 -1.14 11.67
CA TRP A 144 -4.53 -1.22 11.60
C TRP A 144 -3.97 -2.27 12.52
N ARG A 145 -2.87 -2.91 12.07
CA ARG A 145 -2.02 -3.76 12.90
C ARG A 145 -0.58 -3.30 12.73
N GLY A 146 0.24 -3.60 13.73
CA GLY A 146 1.62 -3.14 13.78
C GLY A 146 2.61 -3.95 12.94
N VAL A 147 3.88 -3.68 13.16
CA VAL A 147 4.98 -4.23 12.35
C VAL A 147 5.06 -5.75 12.43
N ALA A 148 4.79 -6.36 13.59
CA ALA A 148 4.84 -7.82 13.72
C ALA A 148 3.84 -8.50 12.78
N GLU A 149 2.63 -7.96 12.70
CA GLU A 149 1.60 -8.50 11.82
C GLU A 149 1.87 -8.18 10.34
N ALA A 150 2.51 -7.04 10.06
CA ALA A 150 2.98 -6.73 8.72
C ALA A 150 3.97 -7.80 8.23
N HIS A 151 4.94 -8.16 9.05
CA HIS A 151 5.90 -9.22 8.70
C HIS A 151 5.22 -10.57 8.54
N ALA A 152 4.26 -10.92 9.40
CA ALA A 152 3.51 -12.16 9.29
C ALA A 152 2.73 -12.21 7.97
N THR A 153 2.13 -11.09 7.57
CA THR A 153 1.40 -10.98 6.29
C THR A 153 2.34 -11.16 5.10
N LEU A 154 3.51 -10.54 5.14
CA LEU A 154 4.51 -10.69 4.09
C LEU A 154 4.98 -12.13 3.95
N GLN A 155 5.25 -12.81 5.07
CA GLN A 155 5.66 -14.22 5.05
C GLN A 155 4.55 -15.11 4.49
N LYS A 156 3.30 -14.85 4.86
CA LYS A 156 2.14 -15.61 4.39
C LYS A 156 2.00 -15.57 2.88
N TYR A 157 2.25 -14.42 2.26
CA TYR A 157 2.04 -14.21 0.83
C TYR A 157 3.32 -14.26 -0.01
N GLN A 158 4.44 -14.56 0.60
CA GLN A 158 5.69 -14.71 -0.12
C GLN A 158 5.63 -15.90 -1.08
N VAL A 159 6.08 -15.71 -2.31
CA VAL A 159 6.16 -16.78 -3.32
C VAL A 159 7.62 -17.05 -3.68
N PRO A 160 7.93 -18.30 -4.10
CA PRO A 160 9.31 -18.68 -4.50
C PRO A 160 9.85 -17.84 -5.66
#